data_b4c870b6a932bff11d5c8a27f28633fa
#
_entry.id   b4c870b6a932bff11d5c8a27f28633fa
#
_cell.length_a   1.000
_cell.length_b   1.000
_cell.length_c   1.000
_cell.angle_alpha   90.00
_cell.angle_beta   90.00
_cell.angle_gamma   90.00
#
_symmetry.space_group_name_H-M   'P 1'
#
loop_
_entity.id
_entity.type
_entity.pdbx_description
1 polymer ?
#
loop_
_entity_poly.entity_id
_entity_poly.type
_entity_poly.pdbx_seq_one_letter_code
_entity_poly.pdbx_strand_id
1 'polypeptide(L)'
;MHFPTLLAGLGLAGFAASAPSKGPHSLISRRQASGAQNVVYWGQNGGGTVENNDLAAYCTSTSGIDVLVLAFLYQFGRGSNIPSGTIGQSCYVSTSGQGQNCEALTSAIATCQAAGVRIILSLGGATSSYSLQSQADAEAIGQYLWDSYANSGNTTVQRPFGNNYVNGFDFDIEVNDGSSQYYQYMIAKLRSNFANDPSRVYYITGAPQCPIPEPNMGVIINNSVFDYIWIQFYXNNNYTVPCALGINGGAPFNYNNWTAFIANTPSANAKLFIGVPASTLAANGNPSGAVYYASPDQLATIVSEYKSDAHFGGVMMWSAGFSDSNVNNGCTYAQEVKNILLHGSPCSSGPPTSTVTPTSTSTATTSTPTTSNSAPSATPTGTVPEWGQCGGQGYTGPTVCAAPYTCIYGGAWWSSCH
;
A
#
# COMPACT_ATOMS: atom_id res chain seq x y z
N MET A 1 -37.91 -81.09 -15.53
CA MET A 1 -38.04 -79.68 -15.82
C MET A 1 -36.70 -79.03 -15.34
N HIS A 2 -35.88 -78.69 -16.32
CA HIS A 2 -34.52 -78.10 -16.02
C HIS A 2 -34.56 -76.66 -16.43
N PHE A 3 -34.19 -75.79 -15.50
CA PHE A 3 -34.01 -74.36 -15.79
C PHE A 3 -32.49 -74.08 -15.91
N PRO A 4 -32.05 -73.38 -16.95
CA PRO A 4 -30.64 -72.97 -17.00
C PRO A 4 -30.46 -71.63 -16.32
N THR A 5 -29.41 -71.51 -15.51
CA THR A 5 -29.00 -70.29 -14.80
C THR A 5 -28.17 -69.44 -15.74
N LEU A 6 -28.62 -68.19 -15.99
CA LEU A 6 -27.84 -67.18 -16.70
C LEU A 6 -26.95 -66.40 -15.68
N LEU A 7 -25.64 -66.48 -15.85
CA LEU A 7 -24.70 -65.54 -15.15
C LEU A 7 -24.60 -64.29 -15.98
N ALA A 8 -25.01 -63.16 -15.37
CA ALA A 8 -24.80 -61.82 -15.92
C ALA A 8 -23.51 -61.27 -15.31
N GLY A 9 -22.47 -61.06 -16.14
CA GLY A 9 -21.23 -60.39 -15.70
C GLY A 9 -21.46 -58.87 -15.64
N LEU A 10 -21.27 -58.30 -14.45
CA LEU A 10 -21.22 -56.82 -14.29
C LEU A 10 -19.80 -56.36 -14.64
N GLY A 11 -19.69 -55.63 -15.73
CA GLY A 11 -18.46 -54.89 -16.06
C GLY A 11 -18.44 -53.60 -15.26
N LEU A 12 -17.47 -53.48 -14.37
CA LEU A 12 -17.17 -52.21 -13.68
C LEU A 12 -16.48 -51.24 -14.67
N ALA A 13 -17.22 -50.28 -15.16
CA ALA A 13 -16.64 -49.14 -15.87
C ALA A 13 -16.05 -48.20 -14.83
N GLY A 14 -14.71 -48.22 -14.70
CA GLY A 14 -14.01 -47.27 -13.86
C GLY A 14 -14.04 -45.87 -14.45
N PHE A 15 -14.78 -44.99 -13.83
CA PHE A 15 -14.70 -43.56 -14.14
C PHE A 15 -13.40 -43.01 -13.53
N ALA A 16 -12.43 -42.72 -14.38
CA ALA A 16 -11.27 -41.98 -13.97
C ALA A 16 -11.73 -40.53 -13.77
N ALA A 17 -11.94 -40.13 -12.53
CA ALA A 17 -12.18 -38.74 -12.20
C ALA A 17 -10.87 -37.97 -12.43
N SER A 18 -10.83 -37.18 -13.49
CA SER A 18 -9.72 -36.26 -13.69
C SER A 18 -9.77 -35.20 -12.58
N ALA A 19 -8.70 -35.14 -11.79
CA ALA A 19 -8.57 -34.09 -10.79
C ALA A 19 -8.57 -32.73 -11.50
N PRO A 20 -9.31 -31.75 -10.99
CA PRO A 20 -9.31 -30.42 -11.64
C PRO A 20 -7.88 -29.86 -11.64
N SER A 21 -7.43 -29.46 -12.79
CA SER A 21 -6.15 -28.78 -12.93
C SER A 21 -6.21 -27.49 -12.12
N LYS A 22 -5.28 -27.36 -11.17
CA LYS A 22 -5.16 -26.11 -10.39
C LYS A 22 -4.64 -25.03 -11.33
N GLY A 23 -5.54 -24.18 -11.78
CA GLY A 23 -5.20 -23.06 -12.65
C GLY A 23 -4.32 -22.02 -11.97
N PRO A 24 -3.89 -20.99 -12.70
CA PRO A 24 -2.99 -19.95 -12.16
C PRO A 24 -3.47 -19.31 -10.86
N HIS A 25 -4.78 -19.28 -10.64
CA HIS A 25 -5.37 -18.69 -9.43
C HIS A 25 -4.94 -19.39 -8.14
N SER A 26 -4.64 -20.69 -8.18
CA SER A 26 -4.23 -21.41 -6.96
C SER A 26 -2.81 -21.04 -6.51
N LEU A 27 -1.95 -20.67 -7.44
CA LEU A 27 -0.58 -20.23 -7.12
C LEU A 27 -0.58 -18.80 -6.57
N ILE A 28 -1.44 -17.97 -7.13
CA ILE A 28 -1.63 -16.58 -6.66
C ILE A 28 -2.21 -16.59 -5.24
N SER A 29 -3.21 -17.42 -4.99
CA SER A 29 -3.83 -17.56 -3.67
C SER A 29 -2.80 -18.05 -2.61
N ARG A 30 -1.91 -18.96 -2.97
CA ARG A 30 -0.86 -19.44 -2.07
C ARG A 30 0.17 -18.34 -1.78
N ARG A 31 0.47 -17.49 -2.76
CA ARG A 31 1.42 -16.40 -2.59
C ARG A 31 0.87 -15.34 -1.60
N GLN A 32 -0.45 -15.19 -1.54
CA GLN A 32 -1.11 -14.26 -0.63
C GLN A 32 -1.26 -14.78 0.80
N ALA A 33 -1.17 -16.10 1.00
CA ALA A 33 -1.57 -16.72 2.26
C ALA A 33 -0.41 -17.02 3.23
N SER A 34 0.84 -16.87 2.82
CA SER A 34 1.96 -17.30 3.66
C SER A 34 3.01 -16.22 3.83
N GLY A 35 3.28 -15.89 5.08
CA GLY A 35 4.38 -15.03 5.47
C GLY A 35 3.99 -13.58 5.71
N ALA A 36 4.97 -12.83 6.16
CA ALA A 36 4.83 -11.40 6.43
C ALA A 36 4.70 -10.62 5.12
N GLN A 37 3.91 -9.57 5.15
CA GLN A 37 3.51 -8.82 3.96
C GLN A 37 4.06 -7.40 3.99
N ASN A 38 4.31 -6.88 2.80
CA ASN A 38 4.74 -5.51 2.56
C ASN A 38 3.55 -4.70 2.04
N VAL A 39 3.11 -3.73 2.83
CA VAL A 39 1.92 -2.91 2.57
C VAL A 39 2.37 -1.48 2.25
N VAL A 40 1.87 -0.92 1.15
CA VAL A 40 2.28 0.42 0.72
C VAL A 40 1.06 1.28 0.44
N TYR A 41 0.99 2.46 1.05
CA TYR A 41 -0.01 3.47 0.71
C TYR A 41 0.38 4.14 -0.62
N TRP A 42 -0.61 4.35 -1.46
CA TRP A 42 -0.46 5.00 -2.76
C TRP A 42 -1.64 5.95 -3.01
N GLY A 43 -1.38 7.07 -3.62
CA GLY A 43 -2.44 7.98 -4.06
C GLY A 43 -2.31 9.40 -3.55
N GLN A 44 -1.32 9.66 -2.68
CA GLN A 44 -1.12 11.00 -2.11
C GLN A 44 0.36 11.39 -2.23
N ASN A 45 0.62 12.48 -2.90
CA ASN A 45 1.97 13.01 -3.03
C ASN A 45 2.21 14.06 -1.95
N GLY A 46 3.43 14.11 -1.42
CA GLY A 46 3.78 15.08 -0.40
C GLY A 46 5.29 15.19 -0.24
N GLY A 47 5.73 16.22 0.48
CA GLY A 47 7.13 16.40 0.79
C GLY A 47 8.04 16.52 -0.43
N GLY A 48 7.51 16.97 -1.56
CA GLY A 48 8.27 17.12 -2.80
C GLY A 48 8.42 15.84 -3.62
N THR A 49 7.81 14.74 -3.19
CA THR A 49 7.84 13.49 -3.96
C THR A 49 6.57 13.36 -4.82
N VAL A 50 6.74 12.74 -5.98
CA VAL A 50 5.64 12.43 -6.87
C VAL A 50 5.72 10.94 -7.19
N GLU A 51 4.72 10.20 -6.74
CA GLU A 51 4.63 8.78 -7.03
C GLU A 51 4.28 8.55 -8.51
N ASN A 52 4.58 7.37 -9.01
CA ASN A 52 4.15 7.00 -10.35
C ASN A 52 2.61 6.96 -10.40
N ASN A 53 2.01 7.72 -11.30
CA ASN A 53 0.55 7.78 -11.41
C ASN A 53 -0.04 6.47 -12.00
N ASP A 54 0.79 5.64 -12.64
CA ASP A 54 0.36 4.31 -13.06
C ASP A 54 0.55 3.32 -11.91
N LEU A 55 -0.54 2.98 -11.25
CA LEU A 55 -0.53 2.02 -10.14
C LEU A 55 0.09 0.67 -10.54
N ALA A 56 -0.07 0.25 -11.82
CA ALA A 56 0.44 -1.03 -12.28
C ALA A 56 1.97 -1.13 -12.18
N ALA A 57 2.67 0.00 -12.16
CA ALA A 57 4.13 0.04 -11.98
C ALA A 57 4.54 -0.55 -10.61
N TYR A 58 3.64 -0.53 -9.63
CA TYR A 58 3.89 -1.05 -8.28
C TYR A 58 3.52 -2.53 -8.13
N CYS A 59 3.04 -3.16 -9.20
CA CYS A 59 2.50 -4.53 -9.16
C CYS A 59 3.32 -5.52 -9.97
N THR A 60 4.53 -5.14 -10.33
CA THR A 60 5.44 -6.03 -11.06
C THR A 60 6.02 -7.09 -10.12
N SER A 61 6.57 -8.13 -10.67
CA SER A 61 7.19 -9.22 -9.89
C SER A 61 8.37 -8.75 -9.04
N THR A 62 8.95 -7.59 -9.38
CA THR A 62 10.12 -7.03 -8.68
C THR A 62 9.78 -5.87 -7.75
N SER A 63 8.54 -5.37 -7.75
CA SER A 63 8.18 -4.22 -6.90
C SER A 63 8.26 -4.53 -5.40
N GLY A 64 8.07 -5.81 -5.04
CA GLY A 64 8.16 -6.24 -3.64
C GLY A 64 6.93 -5.92 -2.81
N ILE A 65 5.82 -5.54 -3.42
CA ILE A 65 4.61 -5.06 -2.74
C ILE A 65 3.55 -6.16 -2.76
N ASP A 66 2.94 -6.43 -1.61
CA ASP A 66 1.88 -7.43 -1.46
C ASP A 66 0.49 -6.81 -1.40
N VAL A 67 0.39 -5.61 -0.83
CA VAL A 67 -0.87 -4.88 -0.66
C VAL A 67 -0.64 -3.41 -1.00
N LEU A 68 -1.49 -2.87 -1.84
CA LEU A 68 -1.56 -1.43 -2.11
C LEU A 68 -2.82 -0.87 -1.46
N VAL A 69 -2.65 0.18 -0.66
CA VAL A 69 -3.74 0.88 0.00
C VAL A 69 -3.96 2.18 -0.75
N LEU A 70 -5.12 2.28 -1.41
CA LEU A 70 -5.46 3.45 -2.22
C LEU A 70 -5.97 4.58 -1.32
N ALA A 71 -5.27 5.69 -1.30
CA ALA A 71 -5.53 6.85 -0.43
C ALA A 71 -6.04 8.02 -1.26
N PHE A 72 -7.13 8.66 -0.96
CA PHE A 72 -8.11 8.43 0.10
C PHE A 72 -9.50 8.83 -0.36
N LEU A 73 -10.52 8.18 0.19
CA LEU A 73 -11.85 8.79 0.27
C LEU A 73 -11.88 9.58 1.59
N TYR A 74 -11.65 10.88 1.50
CA TYR A 74 -11.39 11.72 2.67
C TYR A 74 -12.55 12.65 3.06
N GLN A 75 -13.68 12.57 2.35
CA GLN A 75 -14.84 13.41 2.63
C GLN A 75 -16.09 12.54 2.66
N PHE A 76 -16.70 12.41 3.83
CA PHE A 76 -17.94 11.62 4.01
C PHE A 76 -18.59 11.97 5.35
N GLY A 77 -19.86 11.60 5.48
CA GLY A 77 -20.66 11.94 6.63
C GLY A 77 -21.10 13.40 6.59
N ARG A 78 -21.53 13.93 7.73
CA ARG A 78 -22.02 15.31 7.82
C ARG A 78 -23.13 15.61 6.81
N GLY A 79 -24.02 14.62 6.61
CA GLY A 79 -25.11 14.71 5.65
C GLY A 79 -24.82 14.15 4.28
N SER A 80 -23.61 13.63 4.04
CA SER A 80 -23.25 12.95 2.79
C SER A 80 -22.93 11.49 3.04
N ASN A 81 -23.76 10.61 2.50
CA ASN A 81 -23.56 9.16 2.59
C ASN A 81 -22.74 8.62 1.42
N ILE A 82 -22.19 9.49 0.59
CA ILE A 82 -21.37 9.12 -0.55
C ILE A 82 -19.94 9.61 -0.29
N PRO A 83 -19.00 8.70 0.05
CA PRO A 83 -17.62 9.12 0.23
C PRO A 83 -17.00 9.62 -1.07
N SER A 84 -16.27 10.70 -0.99
CA SER A 84 -15.58 11.33 -2.12
C SER A 84 -14.12 11.62 -1.77
N GLY A 85 -13.31 11.86 -2.80
CA GLY A 85 -11.90 12.11 -2.59
C GLY A 85 -11.09 12.03 -3.87
N THR A 86 -9.78 12.17 -3.74
CA THR A 86 -8.83 12.07 -4.84
C THR A 86 -7.90 10.89 -4.58
N ILE A 87 -7.75 10.03 -5.57
CA ILE A 87 -6.95 8.81 -5.47
C ILE A 87 -5.91 8.86 -6.59
N GLY A 88 -4.67 9.03 -6.22
CA GLY A 88 -3.60 9.29 -7.19
C GLY A 88 -3.67 10.72 -7.72
N GLN A 89 -3.00 10.95 -8.84
CA GLN A 89 -2.94 12.30 -9.43
C GLN A 89 -4.14 12.59 -10.34
N SER A 90 -4.91 11.57 -10.72
CA SER A 90 -5.91 11.72 -11.79
C SER A 90 -7.32 11.40 -11.36
N CYS A 91 -7.53 10.35 -10.56
CA CYS A 91 -8.86 9.83 -10.27
C CYS A 91 -9.52 10.64 -9.14
N TYR A 92 -10.56 11.36 -9.50
CA TYR A 92 -11.36 12.10 -8.52
C TYR A 92 -12.74 11.44 -8.41
N VAL A 93 -13.13 11.10 -7.19
CA VAL A 93 -14.48 10.59 -6.89
C VAL A 93 -15.29 11.75 -6.33
N SER A 94 -16.31 12.16 -7.08
CA SER A 94 -17.12 13.32 -6.73
C SER A 94 -18.09 13.03 -5.58
N THR A 95 -18.75 14.05 -5.07
CA THR A 95 -19.77 13.92 -4.02
C THR A 95 -21.03 13.20 -4.50
N SER A 96 -21.20 13.01 -5.82
CA SER A 96 -22.27 12.15 -6.37
C SER A 96 -21.81 10.70 -6.55
N GLY A 97 -20.55 10.38 -6.23
CA GLY A 97 -19.98 9.05 -6.38
C GLY A 97 -19.40 8.77 -7.76
N GLN A 98 -19.46 9.73 -8.68
CA GLN A 98 -18.95 9.55 -10.04
C GLN A 98 -17.42 9.64 -10.04
N GLY A 99 -16.78 8.66 -10.65
CA GLY A 99 -15.34 8.71 -10.92
C GLY A 99 -15.06 9.59 -12.13
N GLN A 100 -14.08 10.48 -11.99
CA GLN A 100 -13.61 11.37 -13.05
C GLN A 100 -12.14 11.09 -13.30
N ASN A 101 -11.80 10.80 -14.55
CA ASN A 101 -10.43 10.46 -14.98
C ASN A 101 -9.88 9.24 -14.23
N CYS A 102 -10.74 8.25 -13.99
CA CYS A 102 -10.38 7.04 -13.22
C CYS A 102 -10.09 5.82 -14.11
N GLU A 103 -10.14 5.95 -15.43
CA GLU A 103 -10.03 4.83 -16.36
C GLU A 103 -8.66 4.13 -16.26
N ALA A 104 -7.59 4.91 -16.17
CA ALA A 104 -6.24 4.37 -16.03
C ALA A 104 -6.08 3.62 -14.70
N LEU A 105 -6.60 4.19 -13.62
CA LEU A 105 -6.58 3.54 -12.31
C LEU A 105 -7.41 2.25 -12.33
N THR A 106 -8.58 2.29 -12.98
CA THR A 106 -9.46 1.11 -13.12
C THR A 106 -8.70 -0.04 -13.79
N SER A 107 -8.01 0.24 -14.90
CA SER A 107 -7.23 -0.77 -15.62
C SER A 107 -6.07 -1.29 -14.77
N ALA A 108 -5.40 -0.40 -14.06
CA ALA A 108 -4.26 -0.75 -13.22
C ALA A 108 -4.66 -1.63 -12.04
N ILE A 109 -5.84 -1.38 -11.43
CA ILE A 109 -6.37 -2.22 -10.33
C ILE A 109 -6.49 -3.67 -10.82
N ALA A 110 -7.09 -3.89 -12.01
CA ALA A 110 -7.24 -5.23 -12.57
C ALA A 110 -5.87 -5.90 -12.80
N THR A 111 -4.91 -5.14 -13.31
CA THR A 111 -3.54 -5.62 -13.55
C THR A 111 -2.88 -6.04 -12.22
N CYS A 112 -2.99 -5.23 -11.19
CA CYS A 112 -2.41 -5.51 -9.88
C CYS A 112 -3.03 -6.76 -9.26
N GLN A 113 -4.35 -6.89 -9.31
CA GLN A 113 -5.03 -8.06 -8.76
C GLN A 113 -4.67 -9.33 -9.52
N ALA A 114 -4.52 -9.25 -10.85
CA ALA A 114 -4.07 -10.38 -11.65
C ALA A 114 -2.63 -10.80 -11.30
N ALA A 115 -1.80 -9.84 -10.87
CA ALA A 115 -0.43 -10.10 -10.40
C ALA A 115 -0.39 -10.61 -8.95
N GLY A 116 -1.54 -10.69 -8.27
CA GLY A 116 -1.63 -11.18 -6.89
C GLY A 116 -1.47 -10.11 -5.83
N VAL A 117 -1.43 -8.82 -6.22
CA VAL A 117 -1.36 -7.70 -5.28
C VAL A 117 -2.79 -7.34 -4.85
N ARG A 118 -3.03 -7.30 -3.56
CA ARG A 118 -4.34 -6.91 -3.03
C ARG A 118 -4.50 -5.40 -3.05
N ILE A 119 -5.69 -4.96 -3.41
CA ILE A 119 -6.05 -3.54 -3.51
C ILE A 119 -7.06 -3.23 -2.42
N ILE A 120 -6.71 -2.38 -1.49
CA ILE A 120 -7.54 -1.96 -0.36
C ILE A 120 -7.85 -0.47 -0.53
N LEU A 121 -9.10 -0.08 -0.34
CA LEU A 121 -9.52 1.33 -0.48
C LEU A 121 -9.60 1.98 0.89
N SER A 122 -8.88 3.09 1.09
CA SER A 122 -8.77 3.73 2.39
C SER A 122 -9.71 4.93 2.53
N LEU A 123 -10.31 5.01 3.72
CA LEU A 123 -11.17 6.10 4.16
C LEU A 123 -10.44 6.93 5.22
N GLY A 124 -10.48 8.25 5.09
CA GLY A 124 -9.97 9.13 6.12
C GLY A 124 -8.72 9.90 5.72
N GLY A 125 -7.63 9.66 6.43
CA GLY A 125 -6.39 10.40 6.28
C GLY A 125 -6.35 11.63 7.18
N ALA A 126 -5.30 12.44 7.04
CA ALA A 126 -4.99 13.57 7.94
C ALA A 126 -5.93 14.78 7.81
N THR A 127 -6.92 14.73 6.93
CA THR A 127 -7.89 15.85 6.80
C THR A 127 -8.96 15.77 7.89
N SER A 128 -9.73 16.85 8.05
CA SER A 128 -10.86 16.87 8.98
C SER A 128 -12.20 16.97 8.25
N SER A 129 -12.27 16.48 7.02
CA SER A 129 -13.46 16.59 6.16
C SER A 129 -14.44 15.45 6.30
N TYR A 130 -14.24 14.57 7.27
CA TYR A 130 -15.11 13.40 7.51
C TYR A 130 -15.54 13.34 8.97
N SER A 131 -16.77 12.84 9.19
CA SER A 131 -17.33 12.65 10.52
C SER A 131 -18.65 11.89 10.39
N LEU A 132 -18.93 10.97 11.32
CA LEU A 132 -20.19 10.24 11.36
C LEU A 132 -21.10 10.81 12.44
N GLN A 133 -22.38 10.95 12.15
CA GLN A 133 -23.32 11.60 13.05
C GLN A 133 -24.25 10.61 13.75
N SER A 134 -24.36 9.40 13.22
CA SER A 134 -25.26 8.39 13.81
C SER A 134 -24.92 7.00 13.31
N GLN A 135 -25.51 6.00 13.94
CA GLN A 135 -25.45 4.61 13.47
C GLN A 135 -26.02 4.51 12.04
N ALA A 136 -27.17 5.13 11.82
CA ALA A 136 -27.83 5.08 10.50
C ALA A 136 -26.93 5.67 9.40
N ASP A 137 -26.24 6.76 9.69
CA ASP A 137 -25.26 7.39 8.79
C ASP A 137 -24.14 6.38 8.45
N ALA A 138 -23.58 5.76 9.48
CA ALA A 138 -22.50 4.79 9.34
C ALA A 138 -22.92 3.58 8.50
N GLU A 139 -24.10 3.03 8.78
CA GLU A 139 -24.64 1.86 8.04
C GLU A 139 -24.92 2.21 6.57
N ALA A 140 -25.44 3.41 6.31
CA ALA A 140 -25.72 3.86 4.94
C ALA A 140 -24.41 3.99 4.13
N ILE A 141 -23.36 4.55 4.75
CA ILE A 141 -22.06 4.67 4.10
C ILE A 141 -21.45 3.28 3.87
N GLY A 142 -21.54 2.38 4.85
CA GLY A 142 -21.06 1.01 4.70
C GLY A 142 -21.76 0.27 3.55
N GLN A 143 -23.06 0.45 3.44
CA GLN A 143 -23.81 -0.14 2.32
C GLN A 143 -23.37 0.46 0.98
N TYR A 144 -23.20 1.78 0.95
CA TYR A 144 -22.76 2.47 -0.27
C TYR A 144 -21.37 2.00 -0.73
N LEU A 145 -20.43 1.86 0.19
CA LEU A 145 -19.09 1.36 -0.11
C LEU A 145 -19.15 -0.04 -0.72
N TRP A 146 -19.96 -0.91 -0.14
CA TRP A 146 -20.18 -2.26 -0.67
C TRP A 146 -20.71 -2.20 -2.10
N ASP A 147 -21.74 -1.39 -2.32
CA ASP A 147 -22.41 -1.29 -3.63
C ASP A 147 -21.47 -0.69 -4.69
N SER A 148 -20.65 0.28 -4.32
CA SER A 148 -19.82 1.01 -5.28
C SER A 148 -18.49 0.33 -5.60
N TYR A 149 -17.93 -0.46 -4.67
CA TYR A 149 -16.54 -0.94 -4.80
C TYR A 149 -16.40 -2.46 -4.66
N ALA A 150 -17.47 -3.18 -4.33
CA ALA A 150 -17.40 -4.63 -4.14
C ALA A 150 -18.41 -5.34 -5.04
N ASN A 151 -18.58 -6.66 -4.85
CA ASN A 151 -19.44 -7.49 -5.72
C ASN A 151 -20.87 -7.54 -5.19
N SER A 152 -21.52 -6.39 -5.12
CA SER A 152 -22.91 -6.30 -4.61
C SER A 152 -23.97 -6.68 -5.63
N GLY A 153 -23.65 -6.54 -6.91
CA GLY A 153 -24.65 -6.68 -7.99
C GLY A 153 -25.55 -5.47 -8.15
N ASN A 154 -25.39 -4.43 -7.35
CA ASN A 154 -26.21 -3.22 -7.44
C ASN A 154 -25.78 -2.39 -8.67
N THR A 155 -26.71 -2.14 -9.57
CA THR A 155 -26.46 -1.38 -10.80
C THR A 155 -26.98 0.06 -10.73
N THR A 156 -27.49 0.49 -9.56
CA THR A 156 -28.09 1.81 -9.43
C THR A 156 -27.14 2.85 -8.82
N VAL A 157 -25.97 2.41 -8.35
CA VAL A 157 -24.96 3.32 -7.79
C VAL A 157 -23.81 3.53 -8.77
N GLN A 158 -23.10 4.64 -8.62
CA GLN A 158 -21.89 4.90 -9.39
C GLN A 158 -20.79 3.93 -8.94
N ARG A 159 -19.96 3.51 -9.90
CA ARG A 159 -18.85 2.61 -9.64
C ARG A 159 -17.57 3.23 -10.22
N PRO A 160 -16.82 3.99 -9.41
CA PRO A 160 -15.62 4.71 -9.91
C PRO A 160 -14.56 3.80 -10.53
N PHE A 161 -14.45 2.54 -10.08
CA PHE A 161 -13.50 1.57 -10.61
C PHE A 161 -14.14 0.56 -11.57
N GLY A 162 -15.26 0.94 -12.17
CA GLY A 162 -15.96 0.10 -13.14
C GLY A 162 -16.38 -1.25 -12.55
N ASN A 163 -16.02 -2.32 -13.23
CA ASN A 163 -16.37 -3.68 -12.80
C ASN A 163 -15.36 -4.30 -11.84
N ASN A 164 -14.33 -3.58 -11.43
CA ASN A 164 -13.36 -4.09 -10.47
C ASN A 164 -13.94 -4.05 -9.06
N TYR A 165 -13.53 -5.01 -8.25
CA TYR A 165 -13.89 -5.09 -6.83
C TYR A 165 -12.62 -4.98 -6.01
N VAL A 166 -12.62 -4.05 -5.06
CA VAL A 166 -11.48 -3.93 -4.14
C VAL A 166 -11.41 -5.17 -3.22
N ASN A 167 -10.24 -5.43 -2.65
CA ASN A 167 -10.05 -6.55 -1.74
C ASN A 167 -10.43 -6.22 -0.29
N GLY A 168 -10.84 -4.98 -0.03
CA GLY A 168 -11.26 -4.58 1.30
C GLY A 168 -11.25 -3.09 1.50
N PHE A 169 -11.54 -2.70 2.72
CA PHE A 169 -11.65 -1.29 3.11
C PHE A 169 -10.75 -1.03 4.31
N ASP A 170 -10.03 0.06 4.22
CA ASP A 170 -9.10 0.52 5.24
C ASP A 170 -9.68 1.74 5.95
N PHE A 171 -9.38 1.85 7.25
CA PHE A 171 -9.84 2.95 8.10
C PHE A 171 -8.61 3.67 8.64
N ASP A 172 -8.28 4.80 8.03
CA ASP A 172 -7.20 5.69 8.47
C ASP A 172 -7.85 6.91 9.14
N ILE A 173 -8.44 6.66 10.32
CA ILE A 173 -9.24 7.66 11.01
C ILE A 173 -8.33 8.42 11.98
N GLU A 174 -8.02 9.66 11.61
CA GLU A 174 -7.09 10.50 12.35
C GLU A 174 -7.79 11.67 13.08
N VAL A 175 -9.12 11.68 13.06
CA VAL A 175 -9.94 12.72 13.72
C VAL A 175 -10.97 12.03 14.61
N ASN A 176 -11.07 12.49 15.85
CA ASN A 176 -12.11 12.02 16.78
C ASN A 176 -12.83 13.22 17.37
N ASP A 177 -13.92 13.62 16.73
CA ASP A 177 -14.81 14.69 17.17
C ASP A 177 -16.05 14.12 17.90
N GLY A 178 -15.92 12.92 18.45
CA GLY A 178 -17.01 12.16 19.02
C GLY A 178 -17.66 11.18 18.05
N SER A 179 -17.25 11.19 16.78
CA SER A 179 -17.86 10.35 15.77
C SER A 179 -17.24 8.94 15.69
N SER A 180 -16.09 8.72 16.31
CA SER A 180 -15.39 7.42 16.21
C SER A 180 -16.25 6.27 16.71
N GLN A 181 -17.15 6.51 17.66
CA GLN A 181 -18.05 5.49 18.16
C GLN A 181 -18.96 4.87 17.10
N TYR A 182 -19.18 5.54 15.98
CA TYR A 182 -20.12 5.08 14.95
C TYR A 182 -19.46 4.17 13.91
N TYR A 183 -18.13 4.20 13.75
CA TYR A 183 -17.47 3.38 12.72
C TYR A 183 -17.71 1.88 12.90
N GLN A 184 -17.95 1.43 14.14
CA GLN A 184 -18.27 0.02 14.39
C GLN A 184 -19.49 -0.45 13.58
N TYR A 185 -20.46 0.43 13.38
CA TYR A 185 -21.68 0.11 12.62
C TYR A 185 -21.40 0.05 11.12
N MET A 186 -20.52 0.91 10.61
CA MET A 186 -20.07 0.85 9.21
C MET A 186 -19.33 -0.46 8.96
N ILE A 187 -18.42 -0.83 9.86
CA ILE A 187 -17.64 -2.07 9.75
C ILE A 187 -18.55 -3.30 9.84
N ALA A 188 -19.49 -3.31 10.80
CA ALA A 188 -20.46 -4.40 10.94
C ALA A 188 -21.30 -4.55 9.65
N LYS A 189 -21.71 -3.43 9.05
CA LYS A 189 -22.48 -3.43 7.81
C LYS A 189 -21.65 -4.02 6.66
N LEU A 190 -20.40 -3.60 6.52
CA LEU A 190 -19.49 -4.14 5.51
C LEU A 190 -19.30 -5.66 5.72
N ARG A 191 -19.05 -6.10 6.96
CA ARG A 191 -18.88 -7.52 7.28
C ARG A 191 -20.11 -8.34 6.91
N SER A 192 -21.29 -7.81 7.21
CA SER A 192 -22.57 -8.46 6.84
C SER A 192 -22.68 -8.61 5.32
N ASN A 193 -22.26 -7.57 4.58
CA ASN A 193 -22.30 -7.58 3.13
C ASN A 193 -21.27 -8.55 2.52
N PHE A 194 -20.08 -8.66 3.12
CA PHE A 194 -19.05 -9.59 2.65
C PHE A 194 -19.57 -11.03 2.59
N ALA A 195 -20.44 -11.41 3.52
CA ALA A 195 -21.03 -12.74 3.55
C ALA A 195 -21.89 -13.04 2.32
N ASN A 196 -22.33 -12.01 1.59
CA ASN A 196 -23.11 -12.18 0.37
C ASN A 196 -22.26 -12.56 -0.86
N ASP A 197 -20.94 -12.50 -0.74
CA ASP A 197 -20.03 -12.91 -1.82
C ASP A 197 -18.99 -13.90 -1.30
N PRO A 198 -19.37 -15.16 -1.08
CA PRO A 198 -18.43 -16.18 -0.58
C PRO A 198 -17.34 -16.57 -1.58
N SER A 199 -17.41 -16.06 -2.81
CA SER A 199 -16.39 -16.35 -3.82
C SER A 199 -15.10 -15.55 -3.61
N ARG A 200 -15.14 -14.52 -2.73
CA ARG A 200 -14.02 -13.60 -2.50
C ARG A 200 -13.75 -13.44 -1.01
N VAL A 201 -12.53 -13.05 -0.69
CA VAL A 201 -12.17 -12.61 0.65
C VAL A 201 -12.05 -11.09 0.65
N TYR A 202 -12.77 -10.46 1.56
CA TYR A 202 -12.71 -9.01 1.77
C TYR A 202 -12.13 -8.74 3.15
N TYR A 203 -11.28 -7.72 3.24
CA TYR A 203 -10.56 -7.38 4.45
C TYR A 203 -11.06 -6.06 5.03
N ILE A 204 -11.05 -5.98 6.37
CA ILE A 204 -11.18 -4.72 7.11
C ILE A 204 -9.81 -4.45 7.72
N THR A 205 -9.24 -3.30 7.40
CA THR A 205 -7.93 -2.91 7.89
C THR A 205 -7.98 -1.53 8.53
N GLY A 206 -6.97 -1.19 9.32
CA GLY A 206 -6.96 0.13 9.95
C GLY A 206 -5.55 0.61 10.26
N ALA A 207 -5.39 1.93 10.30
CA ALA A 207 -4.11 2.60 10.46
C ALA A 207 -4.08 3.49 11.72
N PRO A 208 -4.24 2.92 12.92
CA PRO A 208 -4.24 3.73 14.13
C PRO A 208 -2.88 4.37 14.40
N GLN A 209 -2.91 5.45 15.18
CA GLN A 209 -1.72 6.03 15.77
C GLN A 209 -1.19 5.09 16.87
N CYS A 210 0.11 5.13 17.15
CA CYS A 210 0.69 4.17 18.09
C CYS A 210 0.40 4.39 19.59
N PRO A 211 0.01 5.60 20.09
CA PRO A 211 -0.27 5.74 21.54
C PRO A 211 -1.38 4.81 22.02
N ILE A 212 -1.27 4.32 23.26
CA ILE A 212 -2.31 3.56 23.93
C ILE A 212 -2.59 4.25 25.27
N PRO A 213 -3.82 4.72 25.52
CA PRO A 213 -5.03 4.59 24.66
C PRO A 213 -4.90 5.32 23.33
N GLU A 214 -5.39 4.67 22.27
CA GLU A 214 -5.30 5.23 20.95
C GLU A 214 -6.35 6.35 20.80
N PRO A 215 -5.96 7.55 20.35
CA PRO A 215 -6.84 8.72 20.45
C PRO A 215 -8.02 8.74 19.49
N ASN A 216 -7.91 8.13 18.32
CA ASN A 216 -8.92 8.24 17.27
C ASN A 216 -9.64 6.92 17.00
N MET A 217 -8.89 5.84 16.84
CA MET A 217 -9.42 4.53 16.46
C MET A 217 -9.56 3.55 17.64
N GLY A 218 -9.14 3.93 18.83
CA GLY A 218 -9.21 3.02 19.99
C GLY A 218 -10.61 2.48 20.22
N VAL A 219 -11.63 3.34 20.17
CA VAL A 219 -13.03 2.92 20.35
C VAL A 219 -13.48 2.03 19.17
N ILE A 220 -12.99 2.29 17.97
CA ILE A 220 -13.35 1.51 16.80
C ILE A 220 -12.80 0.09 16.94
N ILE A 221 -11.53 -0.04 17.30
CA ILE A 221 -10.86 -1.34 17.45
C ILE A 221 -11.48 -2.13 18.61
N ASN A 222 -11.86 -1.45 19.67
CA ASN A 222 -12.53 -2.09 20.84
C ASN A 222 -13.89 -2.68 20.48
N ASN A 223 -14.49 -2.28 19.36
CA ASN A 223 -15.86 -2.68 19.03
C ASN A 223 -16.00 -3.33 17.64
N SER A 224 -14.89 -3.59 16.97
CA SER A 224 -14.93 -4.11 15.59
C SER A 224 -13.89 -5.21 15.38
N VAL A 225 -14.15 -6.07 14.38
CA VAL A 225 -13.20 -7.10 13.96
C VAL A 225 -12.36 -6.53 12.81
N PHE A 226 -11.07 -6.34 13.05
CA PHE A 226 -10.09 -6.00 12.03
C PHE A 226 -9.32 -7.27 11.63
N ASP A 227 -8.99 -7.39 10.33
CA ASP A 227 -8.12 -8.46 9.85
C ASP A 227 -6.65 -8.04 9.99
N TYR A 228 -6.34 -6.79 9.64
CA TYR A 228 -5.00 -6.23 9.73
C TYR A 228 -5.07 -4.86 10.38
N ILE A 229 -4.07 -4.58 11.21
CA ILE A 229 -3.91 -3.26 11.86
C ILE A 229 -2.46 -2.82 11.61
N TRP A 230 -2.28 -1.76 10.84
CA TRP A 230 -0.96 -1.23 10.56
C TRP A 230 -0.74 0.06 11.33
N ILE A 231 -0.02 -0.09 12.42
CA ILE A 231 0.13 0.94 13.46
C ILE A 231 1.15 1.98 12.98
N GLN A 232 0.79 3.27 13.05
CA GLN A 232 1.67 4.37 12.65
C GLN A 232 2.66 4.68 13.76
N PHE A 233 3.90 4.18 13.69
CA PHE A 233 4.94 4.43 14.68
C PHE A 233 5.77 5.68 14.32
N TYR A 234 5.05 6.70 13.90
CA TYR A 234 5.65 8.00 13.55
C TYR A 234 4.65 9.10 13.86
N UNK A 235 5.29 10.33 14.16
CA UNK A 235 4.63 11.49 14.43
C UNK A 235 3.97 11.60 15.73
N ASN A 236 4.46 10.59 16.66
CA ASN A 236 3.76 10.52 17.96
C ASN A 236 4.66 10.78 19.17
N ASN A 237 5.82 11.38 18.96
CA ASN A 237 6.78 11.70 20.03
C ASN A 237 6.20 12.68 21.08
N ASN A 238 5.22 13.48 20.70
CA ASN A 238 4.70 14.56 21.54
C ASN A 238 3.36 14.22 22.21
N TYR A 239 2.92 12.97 22.13
CA TYR A 239 1.71 12.54 22.84
C TYR A 239 1.97 12.39 24.34
N THR A 240 0.90 12.37 25.13
CA THR A 240 0.98 12.15 26.58
C THR A 240 1.67 10.82 26.91
N VAL A 241 1.38 9.79 26.10
CA VAL A 241 2.10 8.52 26.15
C VAL A 241 2.80 8.38 24.79
N PRO A 242 4.03 8.90 24.68
CA PRO A 242 4.68 8.97 23.38
C PRO A 242 5.14 7.61 22.89
N CYS A 243 5.15 7.43 21.57
CA CYS A 243 5.61 6.19 20.94
C CYS A 243 6.17 6.47 19.55
N ALA A 244 7.11 5.65 19.14
CA ALA A 244 7.73 5.66 17.81
C ALA A 244 8.43 4.31 17.63
N LEU A 245 9.48 4.26 16.82
CA LEU A 245 10.25 3.02 16.61
C LEU A 245 11.39 2.82 17.62
N GLY A 246 11.59 3.75 18.55
CA GLY A 246 12.68 3.66 19.53
C GLY A 246 14.07 3.88 18.96
N ILE A 247 14.15 4.54 17.81
CA ILE A 247 15.43 4.81 17.12
C ILE A 247 15.62 6.31 16.93
N ASN A 248 16.84 6.72 16.59
CA ASN A 248 17.19 8.11 16.24
C ASN A 248 16.80 9.14 17.33
N GLY A 249 16.68 8.71 18.59
CA GLY A 249 16.21 9.58 19.67
C GLY A 249 14.70 9.75 19.72
N GLY A 250 13.95 8.99 18.96
CA GLY A 250 12.50 8.99 19.00
C GLY A 250 11.94 8.24 20.22
N ALA A 251 10.65 8.38 20.45
CA ALA A 251 9.95 7.78 21.58
C ALA A 251 10.02 6.23 21.56
N PRO A 252 9.74 5.58 22.69
CA PRO A 252 9.83 4.11 22.78
C PRO A 252 8.92 3.38 21.80
N PHE A 253 9.37 2.20 21.36
CA PHE A 253 8.60 1.31 20.51
C PHE A 253 7.67 0.46 21.38
N ASN A 254 6.38 0.55 21.14
CA ASN A 254 5.37 -0.07 22.02
C ASN A 254 4.59 -1.20 21.34
N TYR A 255 5.21 -1.95 20.42
CA TYR A 255 4.57 -3.06 19.71
C TYR A 255 3.93 -4.06 20.67
N ASN A 256 4.62 -4.43 21.76
CA ASN A 256 4.10 -5.39 22.72
C ASN A 256 2.87 -4.88 23.47
N ASN A 257 2.73 -3.57 23.64
CA ASN A 257 1.53 -2.99 24.21
C ASN A 257 0.34 -3.17 23.27
N TRP A 258 0.60 -3.12 21.95
CA TRP A 258 -0.42 -3.34 20.94
C TRP A 258 -0.92 -4.79 20.93
N THR A 259 -0.02 -5.78 21.05
CA THR A 259 -0.43 -7.19 21.14
C THR A 259 -1.30 -7.41 22.38
N ALA A 260 -0.93 -6.79 23.52
CA ALA A 260 -1.72 -6.88 24.75
C ALA A 260 -3.07 -6.16 24.60
N PHE A 261 -3.10 -5.03 23.92
CA PHE A 261 -4.32 -4.25 23.71
C PHE A 261 -5.36 -5.04 22.90
N ILE A 262 -4.95 -5.54 21.72
CA ILE A 262 -5.92 -6.23 20.86
C ILE A 262 -6.42 -7.56 21.44
N ALA A 263 -5.65 -8.20 22.32
CA ALA A 263 -6.02 -9.48 22.93
C ALA A 263 -7.39 -9.43 23.63
N ASN A 264 -7.82 -8.24 24.06
CA ASN A 264 -9.08 -8.06 24.77
C ASN A 264 -10.16 -7.38 23.90
N THR A 265 -10.01 -7.42 22.58
CA THR A 265 -10.94 -6.77 21.65
C THR A 265 -11.49 -7.83 20.67
N PRO A 266 -12.54 -7.49 19.90
CA PRO A 266 -12.97 -8.37 18.81
C PRO A 266 -11.88 -8.64 17.77
N SER A 267 -10.82 -7.80 17.73
CA SER A 267 -9.69 -7.91 16.80
C SER A 267 -8.55 -8.76 17.37
N ALA A 268 -8.82 -9.63 18.35
CA ALA A 268 -7.78 -10.44 19.03
C ALA A 268 -6.98 -11.32 18.08
N ASN A 269 -7.51 -11.62 16.89
CA ASN A 269 -6.81 -12.43 15.89
C ASN A 269 -6.21 -11.59 14.76
N ALA A 270 -6.28 -10.27 14.85
CA ALA A 270 -5.73 -9.38 13.81
C ALA A 270 -4.22 -9.52 13.70
N LYS A 271 -3.72 -9.37 12.48
CA LYS A 271 -2.27 -9.24 12.28
C LYS A 271 -1.86 -7.77 12.43
N LEU A 272 -0.79 -7.56 13.17
CA LEU A 272 -0.23 -6.24 13.44
C LEU A 272 0.95 -5.97 12.50
N PHE A 273 0.97 -4.78 11.93
CA PHE A 273 2.03 -4.35 11.02
C PHE A 273 2.79 -3.18 11.64
N ILE A 274 4.09 -3.18 11.42
CA ILE A 274 4.94 -2.08 11.85
C ILE A 274 4.86 -0.99 10.77
N GLY A 275 4.15 0.10 11.08
CA GLY A 275 3.99 1.23 10.15
C GLY A 275 5.16 2.20 10.24
N VAL A 276 5.80 2.47 9.11
CA VAL A 276 7.03 3.27 9.04
C VAL A 276 6.95 4.33 7.94
N PRO A 277 7.69 5.44 8.09
CA PRO A 277 7.87 6.35 6.97
C PRO A 277 8.84 5.75 5.94
N ALA A 278 8.51 5.87 4.65
CA ALA A 278 9.32 5.27 3.58
C ALA A 278 10.56 6.09 3.23
N SER A 279 10.73 7.27 3.81
CA SER A 279 11.93 8.10 3.68
C SER A 279 12.02 9.07 4.86
N THR A 280 13.12 9.78 4.95
CA THR A 280 13.35 10.77 6.01
C THR A 280 12.34 11.93 5.99
N LEU A 281 11.67 12.16 4.88
CA LEU A 281 10.67 13.22 4.76
C LEU A 281 9.24 12.69 4.91
N ALA A 282 9.04 11.38 4.92
CA ALA A 282 7.71 10.81 4.75
C ALA A 282 6.78 11.04 5.95
N ALA A 283 7.33 11.18 7.15
CA ALA A 283 6.51 11.29 8.37
C ALA A 283 5.68 12.58 8.39
N ASN A 284 6.20 13.69 7.85
CA ASN A 284 5.53 14.99 7.92
C ASN A 284 5.88 15.95 6.77
N GLY A 285 6.55 15.47 5.75
CA GLY A 285 6.97 16.30 4.63
C GLY A 285 8.17 17.22 4.93
N ASN A 286 8.81 17.08 6.10
CA ASN A 286 9.86 17.98 6.56
C ASN A 286 11.05 17.21 7.11
N PRO A 287 12.26 17.80 7.13
CA PRO A 287 13.44 17.15 7.73
C PRO A 287 13.27 16.78 9.21
N SER A 288 12.38 17.45 9.95
CA SER A 288 12.11 17.09 11.35
C SER A 288 11.48 15.69 11.49
N GLY A 289 10.92 15.15 10.43
CA GLY A 289 10.36 13.80 10.40
C GLY A 289 11.41 12.70 10.35
N ALA A 290 12.67 13.05 10.08
CA ALA A 290 13.74 12.05 9.95
C ALA A 290 13.97 11.21 11.21
N VAL A 291 13.58 11.73 12.39
CA VAL A 291 13.68 10.99 13.65
C VAL A 291 12.89 9.69 13.62
N TYR A 292 11.81 9.64 12.82
CA TYR A 292 10.95 8.46 12.73
C TYR A 292 11.38 7.46 11.64
N TYR A 293 12.30 7.85 10.77
CA TYR A 293 12.70 7.01 9.63
C TYR A 293 13.67 5.93 10.08
N ALA A 294 13.34 4.68 9.79
CA ALA A 294 14.25 3.55 10.00
C ALA A 294 15.01 3.28 8.70
N SER A 295 16.34 3.35 8.76
CA SER A 295 17.14 2.86 7.63
C SER A 295 16.88 1.38 7.41
N PRO A 296 17.19 0.82 6.22
CA PRO A 296 16.96 -0.61 6.02
C PRO A 296 17.61 -1.51 7.08
N ASP A 297 18.82 -1.17 7.55
CA ASP A 297 19.47 -1.98 8.61
C ASP A 297 18.76 -1.87 9.96
N GLN A 298 18.29 -0.67 10.31
CA GLN A 298 17.50 -0.48 11.53
C GLN A 298 16.20 -1.25 11.45
N LEU A 299 15.53 -1.19 10.29
CA LEU A 299 14.27 -1.91 10.09
C LEU A 299 14.48 -3.42 10.14
N ALA A 300 15.58 -3.93 9.55
CA ALA A 300 15.92 -5.36 9.63
C ALA A 300 16.08 -5.81 11.08
N THR A 301 16.74 -4.98 11.90
CA THR A 301 16.89 -5.26 13.34
C THR A 301 15.52 -5.34 14.02
N ILE A 302 14.68 -4.34 13.82
CA ILE A 302 13.33 -4.28 14.41
C ILE A 302 12.52 -5.50 13.97
N VAL A 303 12.47 -5.80 12.68
CA VAL A 303 11.72 -6.94 12.15
C VAL A 303 12.22 -8.25 12.76
N SER A 304 13.54 -8.40 12.94
CA SER A 304 14.10 -9.63 13.49
C SER A 304 13.63 -9.92 14.91
N GLU A 305 13.32 -8.87 15.69
CA GLU A 305 12.83 -9.00 17.06
C GLU A 305 11.37 -9.47 17.12
N TYR A 306 10.56 -9.06 16.15
CA TYR A 306 9.10 -9.25 16.24
C TYR A 306 8.54 -10.26 15.24
N LYS A 307 9.31 -10.70 14.24
CA LYS A 307 8.81 -11.59 13.18
C LYS A 307 8.31 -12.95 13.67
N SER A 308 8.68 -13.36 14.87
CA SER A 308 8.22 -14.63 15.48
C SER A 308 6.93 -14.45 16.30
N ASP A 309 6.48 -13.22 16.51
CA ASP A 309 5.23 -12.97 17.23
C ASP A 309 4.04 -13.47 16.39
N ALA A 310 3.09 -14.12 17.05
CA ALA A 310 1.93 -14.71 16.38
C ALA A 310 1.07 -13.66 15.66
N HIS A 311 1.09 -12.42 16.13
CA HIS A 311 0.34 -11.32 15.49
C HIS A 311 1.12 -10.62 14.41
N PHE A 312 2.43 -10.87 14.25
CA PHE A 312 3.23 -10.13 13.27
C PHE A 312 2.71 -10.37 11.85
N GLY A 313 2.29 -9.30 11.17
CA GLY A 313 1.77 -9.35 9.80
C GLY A 313 2.75 -8.85 8.75
N GLY A 314 3.71 -8.03 9.17
CA GLY A 314 4.64 -7.42 8.22
C GLY A 314 4.92 -5.96 8.50
N VAL A 315 5.19 -5.23 7.44
CA VAL A 315 5.49 -3.79 7.50
C VAL A 315 4.52 -3.04 6.59
N MET A 316 4.04 -1.91 7.07
CA MET A 316 3.30 -0.95 6.24
C MET A 316 4.14 0.31 6.09
N MET A 317 4.05 0.96 4.96
CA MET A 317 4.78 2.21 4.78
C MET A 317 3.93 3.34 4.20
N TRP A 318 4.19 4.51 4.70
CA TRP A 318 3.76 5.78 4.12
C TRP A 318 4.96 6.37 3.40
N SER A 319 5.04 6.47 2.09
CA SER A 319 4.16 5.99 1.06
C SER A 319 4.97 5.69 -0.21
N ALA A 320 4.27 5.33 -1.30
CA ALA A 320 4.89 4.89 -2.55
C ALA A 320 5.88 5.92 -3.12
N GLY A 321 5.47 7.19 -3.24
CA GLY A 321 6.35 8.22 -3.79
C GLY A 321 7.60 8.45 -2.95
N PHE A 322 7.46 8.38 -1.63
CA PHE A 322 8.62 8.48 -0.73
C PHE A 322 9.53 7.26 -0.87
N SER A 323 8.96 6.08 -1.05
CA SER A 323 9.74 4.85 -1.29
C SER A 323 10.53 4.95 -2.59
N ASP A 324 9.90 5.45 -3.66
CA ASP A 324 10.53 5.59 -4.97
C ASP A 324 11.75 6.53 -4.93
N SER A 325 11.65 7.58 -4.12
CA SER A 325 12.73 8.57 -3.98
C SER A 325 13.85 8.12 -3.03
N ASN A 326 13.65 7.01 -2.30
CA ASN A 326 14.58 6.52 -1.29
C ASN A 326 15.19 5.20 -1.75
N VAL A 327 16.20 5.32 -2.61
CA VAL A 327 16.88 4.16 -3.19
C VAL A 327 18.17 3.84 -2.42
N ASN A 328 18.29 2.62 -1.95
CA ASN A 328 19.42 2.10 -1.19
C ASN A 328 19.93 0.83 -1.88
N ASN A 329 21.21 0.78 -2.20
CA ASN A 329 21.84 -0.40 -2.82
C ASN A 329 21.09 -0.87 -4.10
N GLY A 330 20.51 0.08 -4.83
CA GLY A 330 19.76 -0.21 -6.05
C GLY A 330 18.32 -0.65 -5.84
N CYS A 331 17.85 -0.68 -4.59
CA CYS A 331 16.47 -1.03 -4.24
C CYS A 331 15.73 0.20 -3.73
N THR A 332 14.47 0.36 -4.14
CA THR A 332 13.56 1.32 -3.46
C THR A 332 13.31 0.83 -2.03
N TYR A 333 12.80 1.72 -1.19
CA TYR A 333 12.53 1.33 0.20
C TYR A 333 11.53 0.16 0.28
N ALA A 334 10.53 0.11 -0.60
CA ALA A 334 9.59 -1.01 -0.65
C ALA A 334 10.31 -2.33 -1.00
N GLN A 335 11.27 -2.29 -1.91
CA GLN A 335 12.07 -3.48 -2.25
C GLN A 335 12.99 -3.89 -1.09
N GLU A 336 13.56 -2.91 -0.39
CA GLU A 336 14.36 -3.17 0.82
C GLU A 336 13.50 -3.88 1.87
N VAL A 337 12.30 -3.36 2.15
CA VAL A 337 11.38 -3.96 3.11
C VAL A 337 11.05 -5.40 2.71
N LYS A 338 10.74 -5.63 1.43
CA LYS A 338 10.43 -6.98 0.97
C LYS A 338 11.61 -7.94 1.16
N ASN A 339 12.83 -7.47 0.86
CA ASN A 339 14.03 -8.29 1.07
C ASN A 339 14.22 -8.64 2.55
N ILE A 340 14.01 -7.66 3.43
CA ILE A 340 14.08 -7.88 4.88
C ILE A 340 13.05 -8.92 5.34
N LEU A 341 11.80 -8.81 4.86
CA LEU A 341 10.74 -9.74 5.25
C LEU A 341 11.02 -11.17 4.77
N LEU A 342 11.64 -11.32 3.59
CA LEU A 342 11.91 -12.64 3.02
C LEU A 342 13.22 -13.24 3.54
N HIS A 343 14.24 -12.44 3.73
CA HIS A 343 15.61 -12.92 3.96
C HIS A 343 16.23 -12.44 5.28
N GLY A 344 15.60 -11.49 5.96
CA GLY A 344 16.09 -10.96 7.23
C GLY A 344 17.17 -9.89 7.08
N SER A 345 17.46 -9.45 5.86
CA SER A 345 18.50 -8.45 5.60
C SER A 345 18.09 -7.53 4.45
N PRO A 346 18.63 -6.29 4.43
CA PRO A 346 18.40 -5.39 3.29
C PRO A 346 19.00 -5.92 1.98
N CYS A 347 18.68 -5.24 0.89
CA CYS A 347 19.33 -5.49 -0.40
C CYS A 347 20.84 -5.31 -0.27
N SER A 348 21.63 -6.18 -0.92
CA SER A 348 23.07 -6.08 -0.88
C SER A 348 23.62 -5.44 -2.16
N SER A 349 24.62 -4.61 -2.01
CA SER A 349 25.31 -3.94 -3.12
C SER A 349 26.38 -4.83 -3.78
N GLY A 350 26.23 -6.15 -3.69
CA GLY A 350 27.18 -7.06 -4.34
C GLY A 350 27.09 -7.03 -5.85
N PRO A 351 28.20 -7.06 -6.57
CA PRO A 351 28.14 -7.23 -8.02
C PRO A 351 27.51 -8.59 -8.35
N PRO A 352 26.81 -8.71 -9.45
CA PRO A 352 26.28 -10.01 -9.86
C PRO A 352 27.45 -10.98 -10.02
N THR A 353 27.43 -12.05 -9.24
CA THR A 353 28.47 -13.06 -9.30
C THR A 353 28.27 -13.84 -10.60
N SER A 354 28.87 -13.35 -11.67
CA SER A 354 29.04 -14.14 -12.88
C SER A 354 30.20 -15.09 -12.63
N THR A 355 29.87 -16.32 -12.32
CA THR A 355 30.89 -17.37 -12.30
C THR A 355 31.32 -17.63 -13.74
N VAL A 356 32.28 -16.86 -14.20
CA VAL A 356 33.00 -17.18 -15.44
C VAL A 356 34.37 -17.64 -15.01
N THR A 357 34.64 -18.89 -15.21
CA THR A 357 35.96 -19.48 -15.01
C THR A 357 36.94 -18.80 -15.97
N PRO A 358 37.99 -18.14 -15.51
CA PRO A 358 38.92 -17.50 -16.47
C PRO A 358 39.92 -18.53 -17.02
N THR A 359 39.92 -18.66 -18.30
CA THR A 359 41.03 -19.28 -19.02
C THR A 359 42.06 -18.18 -19.26
N SER A 360 43.21 -18.34 -18.65
CA SER A 360 44.29 -17.37 -18.70
C SER A 360 45.03 -17.45 -20.05
N THR A 361 45.15 -16.32 -20.73
CA THR A 361 46.19 -16.13 -21.77
C THR A 361 46.72 -14.72 -21.58
N SER A 362 47.99 -14.66 -21.23
CA SER A 362 48.72 -13.42 -21.00
C SER A 362 49.31 -12.85 -22.28
N THR A 363 49.09 -11.59 -22.54
CA THR A 363 49.98 -10.79 -23.40
C THR A 363 50.04 -9.36 -22.87
N ALA A 364 51.23 -8.96 -22.53
CA ALA A 364 51.52 -7.63 -21.99
C ALA A 364 51.76 -6.64 -23.14
N THR A 365 51.12 -5.49 -23.08
CA THR A 365 51.57 -4.32 -23.84
C THR A 365 51.46 -3.06 -22.96
N THR A 366 52.57 -2.34 -22.90
CA THR A 366 52.78 -1.12 -22.15
C THR A 366 52.15 0.08 -22.88
N SER A 367 51.39 0.91 -22.19
CA SER A 367 51.06 2.24 -22.72
C SER A 367 50.96 3.29 -21.64
N THR A 368 51.48 4.44 -21.96
CA THR A 368 51.74 5.65 -21.20
C THR A 368 50.48 6.40 -20.76
N PRO A 369 50.46 7.14 -19.64
CA PRO A 369 49.25 7.85 -19.19
C PRO A 369 49.01 9.15 -19.96
N THR A 370 47.77 9.31 -20.40
CA THR A 370 47.31 10.58 -20.99
C THR A 370 46.35 11.28 -20.02
N THR A 371 46.64 12.51 -19.75
CA THR A 371 45.84 13.42 -18.91
C THR A 371 44.47 13.66 -19.58
N SER A 372 43.40 13.35 -18.87
CA SER A 372 42.02 13.62 -19.33
C SER A 372 41.56 15.01 -18.88
N ASN A 373 41.28 15.88 -19.79
CA ASN A 373 40.50 17.10 -19.55
C ASN A 373 39.01 16.75 -19.44
N SER A 374 38.40 17.15 -18.35
CA SER A 374 36.95 17.00 -18.20
C SER A 374 36.21 17.94 -19.13
N ALA A 375 35.41 17.37 -20.01
CA ALA A 375 34.50 18.13 -20.88
C ALA A 375 33.31 18.64 -20.10
N PRO A 376 32.73 19.80 -20.42
CA PRO A 376 31.52 20.31 -19.74
C PRO A 376 30.33 19.38 -20.01
N SER A 377 29.54 19.18 -18.96
CA SER A 377 28.32 18.38 -19.00
C SER A 377 27.32 18.99 -20.01
N ALA A 378 26.87 18.18 -20.96
CA ALA A 378 25.92 18.65 -21.96
C ALA A 378 24.56 18.98 -21.31
N THR A 379 24.08 20.19 -21.53
CA THR A 379 22.73 20.58 -21.10
C THR A 379 21.71 19.75 -21.87
N PRO A 380 20.72 19.13 -21.18
CA PRO A 380 19.68 18.40 -21.89
C PRO A 380 18.92 19.31 -22.86
N THR A 381 18.89 18.92 -24.14
CA THR A 381 18.16 19.66 -25.15
C THR A 381 16.74 19.15 -25.29
N GLY A 382 15.78 20.07 -25.19
CA GLY A 382 14.37 19.79 -25.29
C GLY A 382 13.55 20.89 -24.65
N THR A 383 12.28 20.93 -24.97
CA THR A 383 11.35 21.84 -24.34
C THR A 383 10.37 21.06 -23.44
N VAL A 384 9.97 21.69 -22.36
CA VAL A 384 9.06 21.12 -21.36
C VAL A 384 7.62 21.48 -21.73
N PRO A 385 6.70 20.52 -21.80
CA PRO A 385 5.29 20.84 -22.09
C PRO A 385 4.61 21.57 -20.94
N GLU A 386 3.41 22.05 -21.17
CA GLU A 386 2.59 22.67 -20.11
C GLU A 386 2.50 21.76 -18.90
N TRP A 387 2.67 22.36 -17.72
CA TRP A 387 2.66 21.71 -16.39
C TRP A 387 3.89 20.85 -16.11
N GLY A 388 4.79 20.63 -17.06
CA GLY A 388 6.01 19.86 -16.85
C GLY A 388 7.02 20.62 -16.01
N GLN A 389 7.88 19.91 -15.30
CA GLN A 389 8.93 20.52 -14.47
C GLN A 389 10.00 21.16 -15.35
N CYS A 390 10.35 22.41 -15.04
CA CYS A 390 11.35 23.20 -15.77
C CYS A 390 12.43 23.76 -14.85
N GLY A 391 12.40 23.44 -13.54
CA GLY A 391 13.43 23.90 -12.61
C GLY A 391 13.17 23.41 -11.20
N GLY A 392 14.09 23.73 -10.29
CA GLY A 392 14.08 23.33 -8.88
C GLY A 392 15.45 22.82 -8.46
N GLN A 393 15.70 22.80 -7.17
CA GLN A 393 17.00 22.37 -6.65
C GLN A 393 17.22 20.88 -6.99
N GLY A 394 18.36 20.59 -7.64
CA GLY A 394 18.70 19.24 -8.06
C GLY A 394 18.10 18.79 -9.40
N TYR A 395 17.28 19.63 -10.03
CA TYR A 395 16.69 19.31 -11.31
C TYR A 395 17.74 19.33 -12.44
N THR A 396 17.80 18.25 -13.22
CA THR A 396 18.81 18.11 -14.31
C THR A 396 18.18 18.01 -15.69
N GLY A 397 16.86 18.14 -15.80
CA GLY A 397 16.15 18.09 -17.08
C GLY A 397 16.13 19.41 -17.84
N PRO A 398 15.39 19.49 -18.98
CA PRO A 398 15.27 20.72 -19.75
C PRO A 398 14.60 21.85 -18.94
N THR A 399 15.10 23.06 -19.09
CA THR A 399 14.63 24.22 -18.34
C THR A 399 13.84 25.20 -19.19
N VAL A 400 13.67 24.93 -20.48
CA VAL A 400 12.95 25.80 -21.42
C VAL A 400 11.56 25.22 -21.69
N CYS A 401 10.55 26.01 -21.45
CA CYS A 401 9.16 25.61 -21.69
C CYS A 401 8.84 25.70 -23.20
N ALA A 402 7.97 24.81 -23.65
CA ALA A 402 7.37 24.91 -24.99
C ALA A 402 6.50 26.16 -25.06
N ALA A 403 6.62 26.93 -26.15
CA ALA A 403 5.77 28.12 -26.33
C ALA A 403 4.29 27.72 -26.36
N PRO A 404 3.37 28.47 -25.74
CA PRO A 404 3.55 29.84 -25.21
C PRO A 404 3.92 29.91 -23.71
N TYR A 405 4.26 28.79 -23.09
CA TYR A 405 4.41 28.67 -21.64
C TYR A 405 5.74 29.22 -21.15
N THR A 406 5.74 29.68 -19.89
CA THR A 406 6.94 30.16 -19.21
C THR A 406 7.16 29.37 -17.92
N CYS A 407 8.43 29.23 -17.52
CA CYS A 407 8.76 28.49 -16.30
C CYS A 407 8.43 29.32 -15.07
N ILE A 408 7.46 28.88 -14.29
CA ILE A 408 6.96 29.59 -13.09
C ILE A 408 7.53 28.92 -11.85
N TYR A 409 8.08 29.73 -10.96
CA TYR A 409 8.64 29.27 -9.70
C TYR A 409 7.52 28.75 -8.77
N GLY A 410 7.55 27.48 -8.42
CA GLY A 410 6.59 26.84 -7.51
C GLY A 410 7.17 26.52 -6.14
N GLY A 411 8.48 26.66 -5.97
CA GLY A 411 9.15 26.38 -4.69
C GLY A 411 10.61 26.03 -4.91
N ALA A 412 11.36 25.85 -3.80
CA ALA A 412 12.80 25.57 -3.86
C ALA A 412 13.11 24.33 -4.71
N TRP A 413 12.21 23.35 -4.73
CA TRP A 413 12.44 22.06 -5.38
C TRP A 413 11.68 21.89 -6.69
N TRP A 414 10.78 22.84 -7.04
CA TRP A 414 9.90 22.68 -8.21
C TRP A 414 9.58 24.00 -8.87
N SER A 415 9.74 24.05 -10.18
CA SER A 415 9.20 25.10 -11.06
C SER A 415 8.56 24.39 -12.24
N SER A 416 7.45 24.89 -12.76
CA SER A 416 6.70 24.26 -13.84
C SER A 416 6.28 25.25 -14.91
N CYS A 417 6.02 24.73 -16.09
CA CYS A 417 5.65 25.53 -17.27
C CYS A 417 4.16 25.87 -17.26
N HIS A 418 3.81 27.16 -17.31
CA HIS A 418 2.44 27.66 -17.33
C HIS A 418 2.24 28.72 -18.39
#